data_a1a1bf3f34b1e78bd69abef361733715
#
_entry.id   a1a1bf3f34b1e78bd69abef361733715
#
_cell.length_a   1.000
_cell.length_b   1.000
_cell.length_c   1.000
_cell.angle_alpha   90.00
_cell.angle_beta   90.00
_cell.angle_gamma   90.00
#
_symmetry.space_group_name_H-M   'P 1'
#
loop_
_entity.id
_entity.type
_entity.pdbx_description
1 polymer ?
#
loop_
_entity_poly.entity_id
_entity_poly.type
_entity_poly.pdbx_seq_one_letter_code
_entity_poly.pdbx_strand_id
1 'polypeptide(L)'
;MLNRIIVMGRLTRDPELRHTQSGTAVCSFSIACDRNYTKDEEKKTDFIDIVAWRGTAEFVSKYFAKGRMIVVDGSLQNRDWTDKDGNKRRSAEVIADNVYFGDSKPRQDGGADSYAGYSASASVDAGFADFGIPDGFDPGFGG
;
A
#
# COMPACT_ATOMS: atom_id res chain seq x y z
N MET A 1 -20.10 3.34 13.17
CA MET A 1 -19.89 3.48 11.71
C MET A 1 -18.57 2.89 11.30
N LEU A 2 -18.50 2.33 10.10
CA LEU A 2 -17.27 1.76 9.56
C LEU A 2 -16.89 2.52 8.29
N ASN A 3 -15.63 2.97 8.23
CA ASN A 3 -15.05 3.58 7.03
C ASN A 3 -13.62 3.10 6.92
N ARG A 4 -13.42 2.06 6.13
CA ARG A 4 -12.13 1.44 5.98
C ARG A 4 -11.86 1.13 4.53
N ILE A 5 -10.67 1.45 4.06
CA ILE A 5 -10.25 1.15 2.70
C ILE A 5 -8.82 0.64 2.73
N ILE A 6 -8.58 -0.41 1.96
CA ILE A 6 -7.23 -0.97 1.79
C ILE A 6 -6.97 -1.02 0.30
N VAL A 7 -5.89 -0.37 -0.12
CA VAL A 7 -5.52 -0.30 -1.53
C VAL A 7 -4.03 -0.61 -1.69
N MET A 8 -3.69 -1.18 -2.82
CA MET A 8 -2.31 -1.45 -3.19
C MET A 8 -2.07 -0.94 -4.60
N GLY A 9 -0.99 -0.22 -4.78
CA GLY A 9 -0.64 0.32 -6.08
C GLY A 9 0.78 0.87 -6.11
N ARG A 10 1.18 1.37 -7.26
CA ARG A 10 2.50 1.96 -7.43
C ARG A 10 2.40 3.48 -7.35
N LEU A 11 3.35 4.09 -6.65
CA LEU A 11 3.42 5.54 -6.61
C LEU A 11 3.65 6.08 -8.02
N THR A 12 2.86 7.08 -8.40
CA THR A 12 2.96 7.71 -9.72
C THR A 12 4.00 8.82 -9.76
N ARG A 13 4.41 9.29 -8.58
CA ARG A 13 5.41 10.34 -8.40
C ARG A 13 6.04 10.17 -7.02
N ASP A 14 7.13 10.87 -6.77
CA ASP A 14 7.75 10.88 -5.45
C ASP A 14 6.79 11.51 -4.44
N PRO A 15 6.72 10.97 -3.21
CA PRO A 15 5.88 11.55 -2.17
C PRO A 15 6.34 12.96 -1.81
N GLU A 16 5.40 13.86 -1.64
CA GLU A 16 5.68 15.25 -1.32
C GLU A 16 5.42 15.49 0.17
N LEU A 17 6.48 15.67 0.93
CA LEU A 17 6.40 15.95 2.36
C LEU A 17 6.32 17.45 2.59
N ARG A 18 5.34 17.86 3.36
CA ARG A 18 5.17 19.23 3.80
C ARG A 18 4.93 19.28 5.30
N HIS A 19 5.01 20.47 5.84
CA HIS A 19 4.65 20.71 7.23
C HIS A 19 3.61 21.81 7.31
N THR A 20 2.61 21.61 8.15
CA THR A 20 1.58 22.61 8.41
C THR A 20 2.18 23.76 9.23
N GLN A 21 1.42 24.83 9.42
CA GLN A 21 1.85 25.96 10.23
C GLN A 21 2.18 25.56 11.67
N SER A 22 1.49 24.52 12.16
CA SER A 22 1.75 23.98 13.50
C SER A 22 2.93 23.01 13.54
N GLY A 23 3.59 22.77 12.39
CA GLY A 23 4.74 21.87 12.31
C GLY A 23 4.38 20.40 12.10
N THR A 24 3.11 20.09 11.85
CA THR A 24 2.67 18.71 11.63
C THR A 24 3.07 18.25 10.22
N ALA A 25 3.73 17.10 10.15
CA ALA A 25 4.12 16.51 8.87
C ALA A 25 2.90 15.97 8.13
N VAL A 26 2.81 16.28 6.84
CA VAL A 26 1.80 15.75 5.94
C VAL A 26 2.46 15.38 4.62
N CYS A 27 2.11 14.22 4.09
CA CYS A 27 2.66 13.73 2.85
C CYS A 27 1.53 13.37 1.90
N SER A 28 1.60 13.91 0.69
CA SER A 28 0.62 13.63 -0.36
C SER A 28 1.29 12.87 -1.48
N PHE A 29 0.61 11.87 -1.99
CA PHE A 29 1.07 11.10 -3.14
C PHE A 29 -0.13 10.47 -3.84
N SER A 30 0.09 9.96 -5.03
CA SER A 30 -0.91 9.26 -5.81
C SER A 30 -0.40 7.88 -6.18
N ILE A 31 -1.29 6.92 -6.17
CA ILE A 31 -0.95 5.54 -6.55
C ILE A 31 -1.80 5.12 -7.74
N ALA A 32 -1.23 4.28 -8.57
CA ALA A 32 -1.89 3.66 -9.71
C ALA A 32 -2.32 2.26 -9.32
N CYS A 33 -3.63 2.04 -9.30
CA CYS A 33 -4.23 0.75 -8.98
C CYS A 33 -4.90 0.19 -10.24
N ASP A 34 -4.40 -0.93 -10.71
CA ASP A 34 -5.00 -1.59 -11.86
C ASP A 34 -6.28 -2.30 -11.45
N ARG A 35 -7.32 -2.13 -12.28
CA ARG A 35 -8.55 -2.89 -12.07
C ARG A 35 -8.36 -4.33 -12.53
N ASN A 36 -9.06 -5.23 -11.90
CA ASN A 36 -9.18 -6.58 -12.41
C ASN A 36 -9.88 -6.53 -13.77
N TYR A 37 -9.39 -7.29 -14.72
CA TYR A 37 -9.95 -7.30 -16.06
C TYR A 37 -10.11 -8.72 -16.57
N THR A 38 -11.06 -8.91 -17.47
CA THR A 38 -11.21 -10.14 -18.23
C THR A 38 -10.43 -10.03 -19.54
N LYS A 39 -10.18 -11.15 -20.18
CA LYS A 39 -9.37 -11.23 -21.40
C LYS A 39 -9.82 -10.27 -22.51
N ASP A 40 -11.11 -9.98 -22.56
CA ASP A 40 -11.72 -9.21 -23.65
C ASP A 40 -11.91 -7.73 -23.30
N GLU A 41 -11.49 -7.32 -22.11
CA GLU A 41 -11.64 -5.93 -21.65
C GLU A 41 -10.31 -5.21 -21.67
N GLU A 42 -10.36 -3.90 -21.94
CA GLU A 42 -9.19 -3.03 -21.81
C GLU A 42 -8.75 -2.94 -20.36
N LYS A 43 -7.45 -2.93 -20.17
CA LYS A 43 -6.89 -2.63 -18.86
C LYS A 43 -7.21 -1.20 -18.46
N LYS A 44 -7.78 -1.03 -17.28
CA LYS A 44 -8.04 0.27 -16.70
C LYS A 44 -7.28 0.42 -15.40
N THR A 45 -6.80 1.62 -15.18
CA THR A 45 -6.06 1.97 -13.98
C THR A 45 -6.77 3.11 -13.29
N ASP A 46 -6.98 2.97 -12.00
CA ASP A 46 -7.48 4.06 -11.16
C ASP A 46 -6.32 4.75 -10.47
N PHE A 47 -6.35 6.07 -10.47
CA PHE A 47 -5.37 6.88 -9.76
C PHE A 47 -6.03 7.36 -8.47
N ILE A 48 -5.41 7.01 -7.35
CA ILE A 48 -5.98 7.26 -6.03
C ILE A 48 -5.06 8.20 -5.28
N ASP A 49 -5.61 9.30 -4.81
CA ASP A 49 -4.88 10.28 -4.01
C ASP A 49 -4.84 9.82 -2.55
N ILE A 50 -3.65 9.85 -1.99
CA ILE A 50 -3.39 9.41 -0.62
C ILE A 50 -2.78 10.56 0.15
N VAL A 51 -3.23 10.72 1.38
CA VAL A 51 -2.66 11.68 2.32
C VAL A 51 -2.26 10.95 3.59
N ALA A 52 -1.03 11.14 4.00
CA ALA A 52 -0.50 10.60 5.24
C ALA A 52 -0.09 11.72 6.18
N TRP A 53 -0.23 11.50 7.48
CA TRP A 53 0.03 12.51 8.51
C TRP A 53 1.08 12.01 9.49
N ARG A 54 1.85 12.94 10.05
CA ARG A 54 2.78 12.69 11.17
C ARG A 54 3.80 11.62 10.85
N GLY A 55 3.93 10.61 11.70
CA GLY A 55 4.93 9.56 11.52
C GLY A 55 4.74 8.77 10.24
N THR A 56 3.51 8.54 9.83
CA THR A 56 3.22 7.87 8.55
C THR A 56 3.70 8.70 7.37
N ALA A 57 3.51 10.02 7.43
CA ALA A 57 4.00 10.94 6.40
C ALA A 57 5.51 10.90 6.27
N GLU A 58 6.21 10.94 7.39
CA GLU A 58 7.67 10.87 7.42
C GLU A 58 8.18 9.54 6.89
N PHE A 59 7.52 8.45 7.28
CA PHE A 59 7.88 7.11 6.83
C PHE A 59 7.74 6.98 5.31
N VAL A 60 6.62 7.44 4.74
CA VAL A 60 6.40 7.37 3.29
C VAL A 60 7.43 8.21 2.56
N SER A 61 7.66 9.44 3.03
CA SER A 61 8.64 10.33 2.42
C SER A 61 10.05 9.74 2.41
N LYS A 62 10.40 9.01 3.46
CA LYS A 62 11.74 8.45 3.62
C LYS A 62 11.96 7.17 2.82
N TYR A 63 10.95 6.31 2.75
CA TYR A 63 11.14 4.95 2.24
C TYR A 63 10.46 4.66 0.91
N PHE A 64 9.63 5.53 0.41
CA PHE A 64 8.92 5.33 -0.83
C PHE A 64 9.32 6.37 -1.87
N ALA A 65 9.29 5.95 -3.13
CA ALA A 65 9.60 6.78 -4.29
C ALA A 65 8.70 6.38 -5.44
N LYS A 66 8.70 7.18 -6.49
CA LYS A 66 7.96 6.87 -7.71
C LYS A 66 8.23 5.43 -8.18
N GLY A 67 7.17 4.73 -8.49
CA GLY A 67 7.24 3.36 -9.01
C GLY A 67 7.24 2.26 -7.94
N ARG A 68 7.44 2.60 -6.68
CA ARG A 68 7.39 1.61 -5.60
C ARG A 68 5.97 1.16 -5.35
N MET A 69 5.82 -0.09 -5.01
CA MET A 69 4.53 -0.67 -4.63
C MET A 69 4.27 -0.42 -3.15
N ILE A 70 3.12 0.15 -2.84
CA ILE A 70 2.72 0.45 -1.47
C ILE A 70 1.36 -0.17 -1.19
N VAL A 71 1.17 -0.65 0.03
CA VAL A 71 -0.14 -1.02 0.56
C VAL A 71 -0.55 0.05 1.56
N VAL A 72 -1.73 0.61 1.36
CA VAL A 72 -2.28 1.66 2.22
C VAL A 72 -3.54 1.15 2.89
N ASP A 73 -3.60 1.28 4.20
CA ASP A 73 -4.75 0.96 5.02
C ASP A 73 -5.21 2.24 5.70
N GLY A 74 -6.43 2.65 5.44
CA GLY A 74 -6.93 3.89 5.99
C GLY A 74 -8.43 4.09 5.80
N SER A 75 -8.84 5.32 5.65
CA SER A 75 -10.24 5.68 5.47
C SER A 75 -10.39 6.58 4.25
N LEU A 76 -11.57 6.52 3.63
CA LEU A 76 -11.91 7.37 2.51
C LEU A 76 -12.52 8.66 3.02
N GLN A 77 -12.02 9.80 2.55
CA GLN A 77 -12.57 11.11 2.88
C GLN A 77 -12.84 11.90 1.61
N ASN A 78 -13.90 12.65 1.64
CA ASN A 78 -14.21 13.62 0.60
C ASN A 78 -13.72 14.99 1.05
N ARG A 79 -13.07 15.69 0.12
CA ARG A 79 -12.64 17.06 0.34
C ARG A 79 -13.33 17.96 -0.66
N ASP A 80 -13.98 18.99 -0.16
CA ASP A 80 -14.60 20.01 -1.01
C ASP A 80 -13.60 21.15 -1.24
N TRP A 81 -13.52 21.61 -2.48
CA TRP A 81 -12.63 22.71 -2.84
C TRP A 81 -13.24 23.50 -3.98
N THR A 82 -12.77 24.71 -4.18
CA THR A 82 -13.26 25.60 -5.22
C THR A 82 -12.16 25.78 -6.25
N ASP A 83 -12.50 25.58 -7.52
CA ASP A 83 -11.54 25.77 -8.61
C ASP A 83 -11.37 27.25 -8.97
N LYS A 84 -10.50 27.51 -9.96
CA LYS A 84 -10.20 28.89 -10.40
C LYS A 84 -11.41 29.62 -10.97
N ASP A 85 -12.38 28.87 -11.48
CA ASP A 85 -13.59 29.42 -12.09
C ASP A 85 -14.71 29.61 -11.07
N GLY A 86 -14.45 29.34 -9.79
CA GLY A 86 -15.44 29.46 -8.73
C GLY A 86 -16.38 28.27 -8.59
N ASN A 87 -16.15 27.21 -9.34
CA ASN A 87 -16.96 26.00 -9.26
C ASN A 87 -16.56 25.17 -8.03
N LYS A 88 -17.58 24.69 -7.32
CA LYS A 88 -17.35 23.77 -6.20
C LYS A 88 -17.01 22.39 -6.75
N ARG A 89 -15.89 21.84 -6.28
CA ARG A 89 -15.41 20.53 -6.66
C ARG A 89 -15.32 19.64 -5.42
N ARG A 90 -15.39 18.35 -5.66
CA ARG A 90 -15.22 17.35 -4.61
C ARG A 90 -14.18 16.34 -5.07
N SER A 91 -13.20 16.10 -4.23
CA SER A 91 -12.18 15.09 -4.46
C SER A 91 -12.26 14.05 -3.37
N ALA A 92 -12.14 12.78 -3.75
CA ALA A 92 -12.01 11.69 -2.80
C ALA A 92 -10.53 11.40 -2.58
N GLU A 93 -10.14 11.27 -1.32
CA GLU A 93 -8.78 10.91 -0.97
C GLU A 93 -8.76 9.90 0.16
N VAL A 94 -7.73 9.10 0.21
CA VAL A 94 -7.54 8.10 1.26
C VAL A 94 -6.60 8.68 2.30
N ILE A 95 -7.04 8.69 3.54
CA ILE A 95 -6.19 9.08 4.66
C ILE A 95 -5.53 7.82 5.20
N ALA A 96 -4.23 7.74 5.03
CA ALA A 96 -3.46 6.56 5.41
C ALA A 96 -3.26 6.49 6.92
N ASP A 97 -3.70 5.40 7.51
CA ASP A 97 -3.38 5.11 8.91
C ASP A 97 -2.12 4.26 9.01
N ASN A 98 -1.99 3.29 8.10
CA ASN A 98 -0.82 2.42 8.03
C ASN A 98 -0.40 2.23 6.59
N VAL A 99 0.88 2.09 6.37
CA VAL A 99 1.45 1.78 5.05
C VAL A 99 2.42 0.61 5.16
N TYR A 100 2.49 -0.18 4.11
CA TYR A 100 3.33 -1.36 4.06
C TYR A 100 4.01 -1.44 2.71
N PHE A 101 5.19 -2.06 2.67
CA PHE A 101 5.85 -2.33 1.41
C PHE A 101 5.10 -3.42 0.65
N GLY A 102 4.75 -3.16 -0.59
CA GLY A 102 4.10 -4.13 -1.45
C GLY A 102 5.06 -4.84 -2.39
N ASP A 103 6.32 -4.43 -2.40
CA ASP A 103 7.37 -5.02 -3.23
C ASP A 103 8.66 -5.12 -2.45
N SER A 104 9.61 -5.78 -3.07
CA SER A 104 10.95 -5.89 -2.52
C SER A 104 11.70 -4.57 -2.71
N LYS A 105 12.54 -4.23 -1.73
CA LYS A 105 13.44 -3.11 -1.84
C LYS A 105 14.31 -3.28 -3.09
N PRO A 106 14.53 -2.22 -3.90
CA PRO A 106 15.43 -2.31 -5.04
C PRO A 106 16.78 -2.85 -4.63
N ARG A 107 17.30 -3.80 -5.41
CA ARG A 107 18.62 -4.37 -5.15
C ARG A 107 19.70 -3.33 -5.38
N GLN A 108 20.45 -3.07 -4.35
CA GLN A 108 21.75 -2.45 -4.50
C GLN A 108 22.80 -3.56 -4.53
N ASP A 109 23.99 -3.24 -4.99
CA ASP A 109 25.09 -4.19 -4.98
C ASP A 109 25.29 -4.74 -3.56
N GLY A 110 25.26 -6.06 -3.42
CA GLY A 110 25.32 -6.72 -2.11
C GLY A 110 23.96 -6.99 -1.49
N GLY A 111 22.93 -6.27 -1.86
CA GLY A 111 21.58 -6.53 -1.38
C GLY A 111 21.00 -7.84 -1.87
N ALA A 112 21.56 -8.35 -2.95
CA ALA A 112 21.15 -9.64 -3.50
C ALA A 112 21.38 -10.78 -2.53
N ASP A 113 22.46 -10.71 -1.76
CA ASP A 113 22.82 -11.78 -0.83
C ASP A 113 21.90 -11.79 0.39
N SER A 114 21.59 -10.63 0.93
CA SER A 114 20.67 -10.54 2.04
C SER A 114 19.25 -10.94 1.60
N TYR A 115 18.96 -10.80 0.33
CA TYR A 115 17.68 -11.18 -0.21
C TYR A 115 17.60 -12.66 -0.52
N ALA A 116 18.69 -13.20 -1.01
CA ALA A 116 18.80 -14.64 -1.21
C ALA A 116 18.71 -15.38 0.14
N GLY A 117 19.24 -14.78 1.19
CA GLY A 117 19.04 -15.27 2.55
C GLY A 117 17.58 -15.24 2.96
N TYR A 118 16.80 -14.41 2.31
CA TYR A 118 15.37 -14.35 2.54
C TYR A 118 14.62 -15.51 1.91
N SER A 119 15.24 -16.35 1.19
CA SER A 119 14.73 -17.69 0.95
C SER A 119 14.50 -18.42 2.28
N ALA A 120 14.68 -17.72 3.34
CA ALA A 120 14.04 -17.97 4.62
C ALA A 120 12.53 -18.15 4.49
N SER A 121 11.94 -17.74 3.42
CA SER A 121 10.63 -18.24 3.04
C SER A 121 10.64 -19.76 2.90
N ALA A 122 11.77 -20.33 2.58
CA ALA A 122 11.93 -21.78 2.66
C ALA A 122 11.82 -22.29 4.10
N SER A 123 12.22 -21.49 5.07
CA SER A 123 12.00 -21.82 6.47
C SER A 123 10.55 -21.58 6.87
N VAL A 124 9.86 -20.70 6.19
CA VAL A 124 8.42 -20.57 6.39
C VAL A 124 7.68 -21.80 5.87
N ASP A 125 8.13 -22.33 4.75
CA ASP A 125 7.57 -23.56 4.24
C ASP A 125 7.86 -24.75 5.18
N ALA A 126 9.05 -24.77 5.74
CA ALA A 126 9.39 -25.79 6.73
C ALA A 126 8.60 -25.58 8.03
N GLY A 127 8.43 -24.33 8.43
CA GLY A 127 7.60 -23.99 9.59
C GLY A 127 6.12 -24.27 9.34
N PHE A 128 5.70 -24.12 8.11
CA PHE A 128 4.35 -24.48 7.73
C PHE A 128 4.13 -25.97 7.75
N ALA A 129 5.14 -26.73 7.40
CA ALA A 129 5.10 -28.17 7.50
C ALA A 129 5.06 -28.63 8.96
N ASP A 130 5.69 -27.87 9.85
CA ASP A 130 5.67 -28.13 11.29
C ASP A 130 4.30 -27.83 11.90
N PHE A 131 3.56 -26.91 11.31
CA PHE A 131 2.17 -26.70 11.66
C PHE A 131 1.27 -27.72 10.95
N GLY A 132 1.87 -28.66 10.27
CA GLY A 132 1.15 -29.72 9.61
C GLY A 132 0.23 -30.44 10.58
N ILE A 133 -0.78 -30.99 10.02
CA ILE A 133 -1.81 -31.74 10.73
C ILE A 133 -1.14 -32.78 11.59
N PRO A 134 -1.40 -32.82 12.91
CA PRO A 134 -0.83 -33.85 13.76
C PRO A 134 -1.19 -35.24 13.24
N ASP A 135 -0.27 -36.15 13.42
CA ASP A 135 -0.55 -37.56 13.09
C ASP A 135 -1.82 -37.99 13.79
N GLY A 136 -2.74 -38.50 13.02
CA GLY A 136 -4.03 -38.93 13.55
C GLY A 136 -5.12 -37.88 13.49
N PHE A 137 -4.81 -36.68 12.94
CA PHE A 137 -5.86 -35.72 12.74
C PHE A 137 -6.76 -36.16 11.59
N ASP A 138 -7.99 -36.46 11.95
CA ASP A 138 -9.04 -36.75 10.99
C ASP A 138 -9.73 -35.43 10.66
N PRO A 139 -9.63 -34.91 9.44
CA PRO A 139 -10.27 -33.66 9.08
C PRO A 139 -11.79 -33.68 9.19
N GLY A 140 -12.37 -34.79 9.62
CA GLY A 140 -13.81 -34.85 9.82
C GLY A 140 -14.63 -34.83 8.54
N PHE A 141 -13.97 -34.84 7.43
CA PHE A 141 -14.63 -34.80 6.12
C PHE A 141 -14.67 -36.17 5.46
N GLY A 142 -14.09 -37.14 6.12
CA GLY A 142 -14.11 -38.51 5.65
C GLY A 142 -15.32 -39.28 6.09
N GLY A 143 -16.25 -38.59 6.66
CA GLY A 143 -17.46 -39.21 7.13
C GLY A 143 -18.31 -39.77 6.03
#